data_64e9a7e1698f9708865959edd8103c40
#
_entry.id   64e9a7e1698f9708865959edd8103c40
#
_cell.length_a   1.000
_cell.length_b   1.000
_cell.length_c   1.000
_cell.angle_alpha   90.00
_cell.angle_beta   90.00
_cell.angle_gamma   90.00
#
_symmetry.space_group_name_H-M   'P 1'
#
loop_
_entity.id
_entity.type
_entity.pdbx_description
1 polymer ?
#
loop_
_entity_poly.entity_id
_entity_poly.type
_entity_poly.pdbx_seq_one_letter_code
_entity_poly.pdbx_strand_id
1 'polypeptide(L)'
;MTNRIARLFPGAAGLLLVIGSAMAADTGDVKNGKLVYERYCMSCHGDQGNGQGEAAEYMSIKPRDYRQGTYKWRSTPSGSLPLDSDLEHTLFNGLYGTYMPTWKVLDERSRRDVIAYVKTFSPRFATEKPQEVIVIPPDPGYSDASVTRGAAVYLKYNCAQCHGAGGQGDGPSAHELKDDWGNQLVPYDLTKGHVKCGDQSTDIYRVFMAGLSGTPMPAFSDSLSSADAWDLVHFIQSLSPGYAKNVAGTVANNPSGDKK
;
A
#
# COMPACT_ATOMS: atom_id res chain seq x y z
N MET A 1 85.11 -22.53 -3.48
CA MET A 1 84.45 -21.33 -3.98
C MET A 1 83.28 -21.80 -4.87
N THR A 2 82.09 -21.89 -4.36
CA THR A 2 80.90 -22.42 -5.06
C THR A 2 79.81 -21.33 -5.11
N ASN A 3 79.63 -20.76 -6.32
CA ASN A 3 78.63 -19.76 -6.63
C ASN A 3 77.26 -20.45 -6.78
N ARG A 4 76.26 -20.12 -5.90
CA ARG A 4 74.87 -20.50 -6.06
C ARG A 4 74.12 -19.38 -6.76
N ILE A 5 73.65 -19.66 -7.98
CA ILE A 5 72.79 -18.77 -8.75
C ILE A 5 71.32 -18.98 -8.26
N ALA A 6 70.71 -17.95 -7.66
CA ALA A 6 69.31 -17.95 -7.31
C ALA A 6 68.47 -17.68 -8.57
N ARG A 7 67.58 -18.61 -8.92
CA ARG A 7 66.57 -18.40 -9.99
C ARG A 7 65.35 -17.73 -9.41
N LEU A 8 65.06 -16.55 -9.84
CA LEU A 8 63.77 -15.84 -9.60
C LEU A 8 62.71 -16.37 -10.55
N PHE A 9 61.63 -16.90 -10.00
CA PHE A 9 60.41 -17.22 -10.75
C PHE A 9 59.49 -15.96 -10.75
N PRO A 10 58.98 -15.50 -11.91
CA PRO A 10 57.98 -14.47 -11.93
C PRO A 10 56.60 -15.09 -11.58
N GLY A 11 56.04 -14.67 -10.48
CA GLY A 11 54.65 -15.01 -10.10
C GLY A 11 53.66 -14.30 -11.03
N ALA A 12 52.91 -15.08 -11.80
CA ALA A 12 51.79 -14.57 -12.58
C ALA A 12 50.62 -14.27 -11.62
N ALA A 13 50.37 -12.99 -11.37
CA ALA A 13 49.14 -12.53 -10.67
C ALA A 13 47.95 -12.66 -11.62
N GLY A 14 47.21 -13.73 -11.46
CA GLY A 14 45.91 -13.91 -12.16
C GLY A 14 44.88 -12.94 -11.64
N LEU A 15 44.53 -11.94 -12.46
CA LEU A 15 43.41 -11.00 -12.21
C LEU A 15 42.07 -11.76 -12.39
N LEU A 16 41.44 -12.19 -11.30
CA LEU A 16 40.09 -12.73 -11.32
C LEU A 16 39.11 -11.60 -11.58
N LEU A 17 38.65 -11.45 -12.82
CA LEU A 17 37.50 -10.63 -13.16
C LEU A 17 36.22 -11.31 -12.58
N VAL A 18 35.72 -10.81 -11.47
CA VAL A 18 34.39 -11.13 -10.97
C VAL A 18 33.39 -10.38 -11.85
N ILE A 19 32.85 -11.04 -12.86
CA ILE A 19 31.73 -10.53 -13.64
C ILE A 19 30.49 -10.64 -12.75
N GLY A 20 30.21 -9.59 -11.99
CA GLY A 20 28.94 -9.44 -11.29
C GLY A 20 27.83 -9.34 -12.35
N SER A 21 27.07 -10.42 -12.54
CA SER A 21 25.81 -10.34 -13.29
C SER A 21 24.87 -9.44 -12.50
N ALA A 22 24.74 -8.19 -12.92
CA ALA A 22 23.63 -7.33 -12.48
C ALA A 22 22.35 -8.04 -12.93
N MET A 23 21.63 -8.66 -12.00
CA MET A 23 20.29 -9.14 -12.25
C MET A 23 19.47 -7.88 -12.58
N ALA A 24 19.11 -7.71 -13.85
CA ALA A 24 18.12 -6.71 -14.25
C ALA A 24 16.86 -7.00 -13.44
N ALA A 25 16.33 -5.99 -12.75
CA ALA A 25 15.06 -6.11 -12.07
C ALA A 25 14.03 -6.58 -13.11
N ASP A 26 13.34 -7.69 -12.83
CA ASP A 26 12.29 -8.23 -13.70
C ASP A 26 11.12 -7.24 -13.70
N THR A 27 11.06 -6.41 -14.76
CA THR A 27 10.10 -5.31 -14.88
C THR A 27 8.70 -5.78 -15.33
N GLY A 28 8.49 -7.07 -15.49
CA GLY A 28 7.27 -7.66 -16.01
C GLY A 28 7.14 -7.55 -17.54
N ASP A 29 6.40 -8.49 -18.13
CA ASP A 29 6.11 -8.55 -19.57
C ASP A 29 4.78 -7.87 -19.88
N VAL A 30 4.81 -6.68 -20.51
CA VAL A 30 3.63 -5.90 -20.88
C VAL A 30 2.68 -6.68 -21.81
N LYS A 31 3.20 -7.53 -22.72
CA LYS A 31 2.36 -8.30 -23.63
C LYS A 31 1.58 -9.39 -22.89
N ASN A 32 2.24 -10.13 -22.02
CA ASN A 32 1.57 -11.10 -21.16
C ASN A 32 0.63 -10.40 -20.18
N GLY A 33 1.04 -9.28 -19.62
CA GLY A 33 0.23 -8.44 -18.73
C GLY A 33 -1.08 -7.99 -19.39
N LYS A 34 -1.05 -7.66 -20.68
CA LYS A 34 -2.25 -7.36 -21.45
C LYS A 34 -3.23 -8.55 -21.49
N LEU A 35 -2.75 -9.75 -21.73
CA LEU A 35 -3.59 -10.96 -21.74
C LEU A 35 -4.21 -11.24 -20.36
N VAL A 36 -3.42 -11.07 -19.30
CA VAL A 36 -3.93 -11.19 -17.91
C VAL A 36 -5.00 -10.12 -17.63
N TYR A 37 -4.75 -8.89 -18.03
CA TYR A 37 -5.69 -7.78 -17.85
C TYR A 37 -7.01 -8.01 -18.60
N GLU A 38 -6.96 -8.36 -19.86
CA GLU A 38 -8.14 -8.63 -20.66
C GLU A 38 -9.00 -9.75 -20.08
N ARG A 39 -8.36 -10.77 -19.52
CA ARG A 39 -9.05 -11.92 -18.94
C ARG A 39 -9.69 -11.64 -17.57
N TYR A 40 -9.03 -10.85 -16.70
CA TYR A 40 -9.40 -10.78 -15.29
C TYR A 40 -9.77 -9.38 -14.80
N CYS A 41 -9.37 -8.31 -15.50
CA CYS A 41 -9.47 -6.94 -15.01
C CYS A 41 -10.40 -6.06 -15.85
N MET A 42 -10.44 -6.30 -17.17
CA MET A 42 -11.08 -5.44 -18.17
C MET A 42 -12.57 -5.27 -17.93
N SER A 43 -13.27 -6.31 -17.48
CA SER A 43 -14.72 -6.26 -17.22
C SER A 43 -15.12 -5.19 -16.20
N CYS A 44 -14.23 -4.89 -15.25
CA CYS A 44 -14.42 -3.83 -14.26
C CYS A 44 -13.72 -2.54 -14.65
N HIS A 45 -12.44 -2.63 -15.07
CA HIS A 45 -11.59 -1.46 -15.26
C HIS A 45 -11.62 -0.88 -16.68
N GLY A 46 -12.33 -1.52 -17.62
CA GLY A 46 -12.44 -1.09 -19.02
C GLY A 46 -11.21 -1.44 -19.85
N ASP A 47 -11.37 -1.47 -21.16
CA ASP A 47 -10.29 -1.76 -22.12
C ASP A 47 -9.19 -0.71 -22.14
N GLN A 48 -9.54 0.56 -21.80
CA GLN A 48 -8.63 1.69 -21.71
C GLN A 48 -8.20 2.03 -20.27
N GLY A 49 -8.51 1.16 -19.30
CA GLY A 49 -8.18 1.40 -17.92
C GLY A 49 -8.91 2.60 -17.28
N ASN A 50 -10.05 2.99 -17.86
CA ASN A 50 -10.83 4.18 -17.47
C ASN A 50 -11.82 3.93 -16.32
N GLY A 51 -11.86 2.71 -15.77
CA GLY A 51 -12.81 2.34 -14.70
C GLY A 51 -14.25 2.13 -15.18
N GLN A 52 -14.49 2.06 -16.48
CA GLN A 52 -15.82 1.97 -17.09
C GLN A 52 -16.02 0.64 -17.84
N GLY A 53 -15.56 -0.47 -17.27
CA GLY A 53 -15.87 -1.80 -17.78
C GLY A 53 -17.37 -2.12 -17.62
N GLU A 54 -17.84 -3.13 -18.34
CA GLU A 54 -19.26 -3.52 -18.36
C GLU A 54 -19.84 -3.79 -16.95
N ALA A 55 -19.03 -4.35 -16.06
CA ALA A 55 -19.46 -4.62 -14.69
C ALA A 55 -19.48 -3.35 -13.81
N ALA A 56 -18.81 -2.27 -14.21
CA ALA A 56 -18.67 -1.08 -13.37
C ALA A 56 -20.01 -0.36 -13.11
N GLU A 57 -20.98 -0.46 -14.03
CA GLU A 57 -22.29 0.18 -13.83
C GLU A 57 -23.06 -0.40 -12.63
N TYR A 58 -22.85 -1.69 -12.31
CA TYR A 58 -23.50 -2.40 -11.21
C TYR A 58 -22.79 -2.22 -9.86
N MET A 59 -21.66 -1.51 -9.83
CA MET A 59 -20.85 -1.33 -8.63
C MET A 59 -21.15 0.01 -7.96
N SER A 60 -21.49 -0.02 -6.66
CA SER A 60 -21.66 1.21 -5.86
C SER A 60 -20.33 1.93 -5.62
N ILE A 61 -19.24 1.18 -5.48
CA ILE A 61 -17.87 1.72 -5.42
C ILE A 61 -17.22 1.47 -6.79
N LYS A 62 -17.01 2.56 -7.53
CA LYS A 62 -16.51 2.47 -8.90
C LYS A 62 -15.06 2.00 -8.96
N PRO A 63 -14.71 1.19 -9.99
CA PRO A 63 -13.32 0.81 -10.26
C PRO A 63 -12.45 2.03 -10.54
N ARG A 64 -11.16 1.93 -10.21
CA ARG A 64 -10.21 3.02 -10.42
C ARG A 64 -9.98 3.29 -11.91
N ASP A 65 -9.99 4.55 -12.29
CA ASP A 65 -9.43 5.05 -13.56
C ASP A 65 -7.90 5.12 -13.41
N TYR A 66 -7.18 4.34 -14.20
CA TYR A 66 -5.72 4.24 -14.15
C TYR A 66 -5.00 5.35 -14.94
N ARG A 67 -5.70 6.03 -15.85
CA ARG A 67 -5.11 6.98 -16.81
C ARG A 67 -4.45 8.18 -16.14
N GLN A 68 -4.90 8.54 -14.96
CA GLN A 68 -4.31 9.63 -14.18
C GLN A 68 -3.13 9.20 -13.30
N GLY A 69 -2.81 7.90 -13.24
CA GLY A 69 -1.77 7.40 -12.36
C GLY A 69 -2.08 7.62 -10.87
N THR A 70 -3.36 7.68 -10.51
CA THR A 70 -3.83 7.95 -9.15
C THR A 70 -4.34 6.67 -8.51
N TYR A 71 -3.71 6.25 -7.42
CA TYR A 71 -4.03 5.00 -6.72
C TYR A 71 -4.36 5.25 -5.25
N LYS A 72 -5.39 4.57 -4.73
CA LYS A 72 -5.85 4.76 -3.34
C LYS A 72 -4.78 4.39 -2.33
N TRP A 73 -4.22 3.18 -2.46
CA TRP A 73 -3.19 2.69 -1.54
C TRP A 73 -1.80 2.82 -2.16
N ARG A 74 -0.89 3.38 -1.40
CA ARG A 74 0.52 3.52 -1.76
C ARG A 74 1.36 3.77 -0.52
N SER A 75 2.62 3.44 -0.60
CA SER A 75 3.62 3.72 0.45
C SER A 75 4.32 5.07 0.27
N THR A 76 4.09 5.74 -0.86
CA THR A 76 4.67 7.03 -1.21
C THR A 76 3.79 8.20 -0.75
N PRO A 77 4.31 9.43 -0.63
CA PRO A 77 3.55 10.61 -0.25
C PRO A 77 2.38 10.93 -1.17
N SER A 78 1.45 11.77 -0.69
CA SER A 78 0.28 12.22 -1.46
C SER A 78 0.69 12.83 -2.80
N GLY A 79 -0.03 12.46 -3.86
CA GLY A 79 0.26 12.93 -5.22
C GLY A 79 1.37 12.17 -5.95
N SER A 80 2.19 11.40 -5.25
CA SER A 80 3.23 10.56 -5.87
C SER A 80 2.64 9.33 -6.55
N LEU A 81 3.37 8.79 -7.54
CA LEU A 81 3.10 7.46 -8.08
C LEU A 81 3.32 6.38 -7.02
N PRO A 82 2.57 5.27 -7.07
CA PRO A 82 2.84 4.08 -6.25
C PRO A 82 4.11 3.38 -6.71
N LEU A 83 4.71 2.60 -5.83
CA LEU A 83 5.71 1.60 -6.17
C LEU A 83 5.03 0.36 -6.79
N ASP A 84 5.80 -0.46 -7.51
CA ASP A 84 5.31 -1.76 -8.00
C ASP A 84 4.89 -2.68 -6.85
N SER A 85 5.59 -2.60 -5.71
CA SER A 85 5.20 -3.30 -4.47
C SER A 85 3.85 -2.86 -3.91
N ASP A 86 3.45 -1.61 -4.10
CA ASP A 86 2.14 -1.09 -3.67
C ASP A 86 1.02 -1.68 -4.54
N LEU A 87 1.26 -1.76 -5.85
CA LEU A 87 0.33 -2.37 -6.81
C LEU A 87 0.22 -3.88 -6.57
N GLU A 88 1.35 -4.55 -6.31
CA GLU A 88 1.39 -5.96 -5.92
C GLU A 88 0.61 -6.22 -4.64
N HIS A 89 0.81 -5.39 -3.61
CA HIS A 89 0.04 -5.47 -2.36
C HIS A 89 -1.47 -5.40 -2.62
N THR A 90 -1.90 -4.45 -3.48
CA THR A 90 -3.31 -4.29 -3.84
C THR A 90 -3.84 -5.51 -4.59
N LEU A 91 -3.10 -6.07 -5.54
CA LEU A 91 -3.50 -7.28 -6.26
C LEU A 91 -3.55 -8.48 -5.31
N PHE A 92 -2.52 -8.66 -4.49
CA PHE A 92 -2.43 -9.80 -3.61
C PHE A 92 -3.52 -9.82 -2.53
N ASN A 93 -3.81 -8.68 -1.90
CA ASN A 93 -4.77 -8.59 -0.79
C ASN A 93 -6.17 -8.19 -1.23
N GLY A 94 -6.35 -7.60 -2.42
CA GLY A 94 -7.57 -6.91 -2.78
C GLY A 94 -7.76 -5.60 -1.99
N LEU A 95 -8.94 -5.01 -2.10
CA LEU A 95 -9.34 -3.84 -1.31
C LEU A 95 -10.64 -4.16 -0.57
N TYR A 96 -10.54 -4.44 0.71
CA TYR A 96 -11.67 -4.84 1.55
C TYR A 96 -12.82 -3.81 1.48
N GLY A 97 -14.07 -4.31 1.46
CA GLY A 97 -15.25 -3.45 1.34
C GLY A 97 -15.41 -2.77 -0.03
N THR A 98 -14.71 -3.26 -1.04
CA THR A 98 -14.89 -2.87 -2.45
C THR A 98 -15.10 -4.11 -3.31
N TYR A 99 -15.32 -3.91 -4.61
CA TYR A 99 -15.41 -5.02 -5.57
C TYR A 99 -14.03 -5.47 -6.12
N MET A 100 -12.92 -4.90 -5.64
CA MET A 100 -11.57 -5.33 -6.01
C MET A 100 -11.17 -6.55 -5.17
N PRO A 101 -11.23 -7.77 -5.75
CA PRO A 101 -10.94 -8.99 -5.01
C PRO A 101 -9.44 -9.21 -4.84
N THR A 102 -9.08 -10.21 -4.03
CA THR A 102 -7.71 -10.73 -3.98
C THR A 102 -7.40 -11.53 -5.24
N TRP A 103 -6.21 -11.33 -5.79
CA TRP A 103 -5.68 -12.04 -6.96
C TRP A 103 -4.56 -13.01 -6.61
N LYS A 104 -4.63 -13.61 -5.42
CA LYS A 104 -3.71 -14.68 -4.97
C LYS A 104 -3.70 -15.90 -5.90
N VAL A 105 -4.78 -16.08 -6.67
CA VAL A 105 -4.89 -17.15 -7.68
C VAL A 105 -3.94 -16.94 -8.85
N LEU A 106 -3.55 -15.72 -9.15
CA LEU A 106 -2.51 -15.43 -10.12
C LEU A 106 -1.14 -15.69 -9.50
N ASP A 107 -0.24 -16.32 -10.25
CA ASP A 107 1.16 -16.44 -9.83
C ASP A 107 1.85 -15.06 -9.79
N GLU A 108 2.98 -15.01 -9.14
CA GLU A 108 3.74 -13.77 -8.95
C GLU A 108 4.14 -13.12 -10.29
N ARG A 109 4.52 -13.94 -11.27
CA ARG A 109 4.89 -13.46 -12.60
C ARG A 109 3.70 -12.79 -13.29
N SER A 110 2.53 -13.43 -13.30
CA SER A 110 1.31 -12.88 -13.88
C SER A 110 0.90 -11.57 -13.21
N ARG A 111 1.07 -11.45 -11.89
CA ARG A 111 0.81 -10.19 -11.19
C ARG A 111 1.80 -9.09 -11.58
N ARG A 112 3.10 -9.38 -11.67
CA ARG A 112 4.10 -8.41 -12.18
C ARG A 112 3.81 -7.99 -13.61
N ASP A 113 3.47 -8.93 -14.47
CA ASP A 113 3.18 -8.65 -15.88
C ASP A 113 1.95 -7.73 -16.02
N VAL A 114 0.86 -8.00 -15.28
CA VAL A 114 -0.32 -7.12 -15.32
C VAL A 114 -0.05 -5.75 -14.70
N ILE A 115 0.80 -5.63 -13.68
CA ILE A 115 1.24 -4.34 -13.15
C ILE A 115 1.98 -3.55 -14.24
N ALA A 116 2.91 -4.19 -14.95
CA ALA A 116 3.62 -3.54 -16.04
C ALA A 116 2.65 -3.02 -17.13
N TYR A 117 1.62 -3.80 -17.45
CA TYR A 117 0.60 -3.38 -18.40
C TYR A 117 -0.27 -2.23 -17.87
N VAL A 118 -0.76 -2.33 -16.63
CA VAL A 118 -1.59 -1.28 -15.99
C VAL A 118 -0.86 0.07 -15.96
N LYS A 119 0.44 0.07 -15.74
CA LYS A 119 1.26 1.30 -15.74
C LYS A 119 1.26 1.98 -17.12
N THR A 120 1.04 1.25 -18.21
CA THR A 120 0.98 1.85 -19.57
C THR A 120 -0.23 2.75 -19.79
N PHE A 121 -1.28 2.63 -18.98
CA PHE A 121 -2.45 3.48 -19.12
C PHE A 121 -2.18 4.95 -18.72
N SER A 122 -1.17 5.21 -17.89
CA SER A 122 -0.83 6.56 -17.48
C SER A 122 0.55 6.99 -17.95
N PRO A 123 0.65 8.12 -18.68
CA PRO A 123 1.94 8.67 -19.13
C PRO A 123 2.86 9.05 -17.96
N ARG A 124 2.33 9.25 -16.75
CA ARG A 124 3.11 9.58 -15.57
C ARG A 124 4.18 8.54 -15.26
N PHE A 125 3.90 7.25 -15.44
CA PHE A 125 4.89 6.19 -15.21
C PHE A 125 6.08 6.22 -16.17
N ALA A 126 5.95 6.87 -17.32
CA ALA A 126 7.05 7.07 -18.26
C ALA A 126 7.89 8.31 -17.96
N THR A 127 7.32 9.30 -17.26
CA THR A 127 7.93 10.63 -17.07
C THR A 127 8.28 10.95 -15.63
N GLU A 128 7.64 10.29 -14.67
CA GLU A 128 7.82 10.53 -13.24
C GLU A 128 8.42 9.30 -12.55
N LYS A 129 9.11 9.53 -11.44
CA LYS A 129 9.55 8.48 -10.51
C LYS A 129 8.74 8.59 -9.22
N PRO A 130 8.37 7.46 -8.59
CA PRO A 130 7.82 7.48 -7.25
C PRO A 130 8.77 8.22 -6.29
N GLN A 131 8.21 8.98 -5.37
CA GLN A 131 8.97 9.59 -4.28
C GLN A 131 9.40 8.52 -3.26
N GLU A 132 10.29 8.91 -2.33
CA GLU A 132 10.70 8.06 -1.23
C GLU A 132 9.50 7.59 -0.39
N VAL A 133 9.58 6.36 0.08
CA VAL A 133 8.51 5.78 0.91
C VAL A 133 8.37 6.53 2.23
N ILE A 134 7.14 6.62 2.70
CA ILE A 134 6.85 7.17 4.03
C ILE A 134 7.45 6.24 5.09
N VAL A 135 8.35 6.80 5.90
CA VAL A 135 8.96 6.08 7.02
C VAL A 135 7.94 5.92 8.13
N ILE A 136 7.69 4.69 8.53
CA ILE A 136 6.80 4.36 9.65
C ILE A 136 7.69 4.00 10.84
N PRO A 137 7.71 4.81 11.92
CA PRO A 137 8.47 4.46 13.11
C PRO A 137 7.87 3.24 13.81
N PRO A 138 8.64 2.56 14.67
CA PRO A 138 8.12 1.44 15.46
C PRO A 138 6.87 1.83 16.27
N ASP A 139 5.91 0.89 16.35
CA ASP A 139 4.72 1.03 17.18
C ASP A 139 5.14 1.08 18.66
N PRO A 140 4.75 2.14 19.42
CA PRO A 140 5.07 2.24 20.86
C PRO A 140 4.28 1.27 21.73
N GLY A 141 3.32 0.57 21.18
CA GLY A 141 2.48 -0.42 21.86
C GLY A 141 1.08 0.08 22.21
N TYR A 142 0.11 -0.80 22.00
CA TYR A 142 -1.30 -0.56 22.29
C TYR A 142 -1.54 -0.46 23.83
N SER A 143 -2.32 0.52 24.26
CA SER A 143 -2.74 0.71 25.64
C SER A 143 -4.03 1.53 25.73
N ASP A 144 -4.77 1.42 26.84
CA ASP A 144 -5.97 2.23 27.07
C ASP A 144 -5.65 3.73 27.06
N ALA A 145 -4.46 4.11 27.54
CA ALA A 145 -3.99 5.48 27.51
C ALA A 145 -3.77 5.97 26.06
N SER A 146 -3.19 5.15 25.19
CA SER A 146 -3.01 5.49 23.78
C SER A 146 -4.35 5.57 23.03
N VAL A 147 -5.29 4.69 23.34
CA VAL A 147 -6.66 4.75 22.80
C VAL A 147 -7.35 6.05 23.19
N THR A 148 -7.24 6.46 24.46
CA THR A 148 -7.83 7.72 24.96
C THR A 148 -7.22 8.93 24.24
N ARG A 149 -5.89 8.98 24.07
CA ARG A 149 -5.24 10.06 23.30
C ARG A 149 -5.64 10.02 21.83
N GLY A 150 -5.73 8.83 21.23
CA GLY A 150 -6.17 8.65 19.85
C GLY A 150 -7.59 9.13 19.60
N ALA A 151 -8.50 8.93 20.55
CA ALA A 151 -9.84 9.51 20.49
C ALA A 151 -9.82 11.05 20.45
N ALA A 152 -8.94 11.67 21.24
CA ALA A 152 -8.75 13.11 21.20
C ALA A 152 -8.16 13.59 19.86
N VAL A 153 -7.19 12.84 19.30
CA VAL A 153 -6.63 13.09 17.96
C VAL A 153 -7.72 12.98 16.88
N TYR A 154 -8.56 11.95 16.94
CA TYR A 154 -9.66 11.74 16.01
C TYR A 154 -10.61 12.95 15.94
N LEU A 155 -10.93 13.52 17.09
CA LEU A 155 -11.76 14.74 17.18
C LEU A 155 -11.00 15.99 16.72
N LYS A 156 -9.75 16.15 17.14
CA LYS A 156 -8.88 17.29 16.80
C LYS A 156 -8.71 17.47 15.28
N TYR A 157 -8.58 16.37 14.56
CA TYR A 157 -8.39 16.36 13.10
C TYR A 157 -9.70 16.21 12.31
N ASN A 158 -10.87 16.36 12.98
CA ASN A 158 -12.19 16.31 12.38
C ASN A 158 -12.52 15.01 11.63
N CYS A 159 -11.92 13.89 12.02
CA CYS A 159 -12.19 12.58 11.39
C CYS A 159 -13.67 12.18 11.50
N ALA A 160 -14.30 12.54 12.64
CA ALA A 160 -15.72 12.31 12.89
C ALA A 160 -16.65 12.97 11.88
N GLN A 161 -16.19 14.03 11.20
CA GLN A 161 -17.02 14.76 10.22
C GLN A 161 -17.45 13.84 9.04
N CYS A 162 -16.57 12.94 8.65
CA CYS A 162 -16.83 11.93 7.62
C CYS A 162 -17.12 10.56 8.22
N HIS A 163 -16.28 10.12 9.17
CA HIS A 163 -16.35 8.76 9.69
C HIS A 163 -17.36 8.57 10.82
N GLY A 164 -17.99 9.65 11.33
CA GLY A 164 -18.90 9.59 12.47
C GLY A 164 -18.17 9.52 13.81
N ALA A 165 -18.86 9.85 14.89
CA ALA A 165 -18.28 9.83 16.24
C ALA A 165 -17.86 8.43 16.70
N GLY A 166 -18.58 7.39 16.26
CA GLY A 166 -18.31 5.98 16.51
C GLY A 166 -17.54 5.26 15.40
N GLY A 167 -17.12 5.98 14.36
CA GLY A 167 -16.37 5.38 13.24
C GLY A 167 -17.21 4.58 12.24
N GLN A 168 -18.56 4.70 12.26
CA GLN A 168 -19.46 3.92 11.41
C GLN A 168 -19.60 4.45 9.97
N GLY A 169 -18.91 5.52 9.63
CA GLY A 169 -19.01 6.14 8.30
C GLY A 169 -20.25 7.01 8.11
N ASP A 170 -20.87 7.41 9.19
CA ASP A 170 -22.14 8.15 9.28
C ASP A 170 -21.97 9.63 9.72
N GLY A 171 -20.78 10.18 9.52
CA GLY A 171 -20.51 11.58 9.87
C GLY A 171 -21.37 12.57 9.10
N PRO A 172 -21.53 13.81 9.60
CA PRO A 172 -22.39 14.83 8.99
C PRO A 172 -22.13 15.08 7.50
N SER A 173 -20.85 15.00 7.07
CA SER A 173 -20.45 15.19 5.66
C SER A 173 -20.43 13.90 4.84
N ALA A 174 -20.78 12.74 5.40
CA ALA A 174 -20.65 11.45 4.73
C ALA A 174 -21.45 11.35 3.42
N HIS A 175 -22.59 12.04 3.34
CA HIS A 175 -23.50 12.01 2.20
C HIS A 175 -23.07 12.88 1.03
N GLU A 176 -22.11 13.79 1.24
CA GLU A 176 -21.67 14.77 0.23
C GLU A 176 -20.37 14.36 -0.46
N LEU A 177 -19.73 13.29 0.02
CA LEU A 177 -18.41 12.92 -0.43
C LEU A 177 -18.44 12.33 -1.84
N LYS A 178 -17.55 12.85 -2.68
CA LYS A 178 -17.32 12.35 -4.05
C LYS A 178 -15.83 12.12 -4.28
N ASP A 179 -15.52 11.16 -5.14
CA ASP A 179 -14.17 10.98 -5.63
C ASP A 179 -13.81 12.05 -6.71
N ASP A 180 -12.56 12.07 -7.15
CA ASP A 180 -12.08 13.03 -8.16
C ASP A 180 -12.77 12.87 -9.53
N TRP A 181 -13.51 11.79 -9.74
CA TRP A 181 -14.29 11.52 -10.96
C TRP A 181 -15.78 11.81 -10.77
N GLY A 182 -16.18 12.37 -9.61
CA GLY A 182 -17.55 12.74 -9.31
C GLY A 182 -18.45 11.61 -8.82
N ASN A 183 -17.91 10.42 -8.61
CA ASN A 183 -18.68 9.29 -8.07
C ASN A 183 -18.91 9.46 -6.57
N GLN A 184 -20.14 9.17 -6.13
CA GLN A 184 -20.48 9.16 -4.71
C GLN A 184 -19.61 8.20 -3.93
N LEU A 185 -19.09 8.66 -2.79
CA LEU A 185 -18.34 7.85 -1.83
C LEU A 185 -19.09 7.73 -0.50
N VAL A 186 -18.86 6.60 0.16
CA VAL A 186 -19.27 6.39 1.54
C VAL A 186 -18.00 6.13 2.36
N PRO A 187 -17.78 6.88 3.46
CA PRO A 187 -16.68 6.59 4.37
C PRO A 187 -16.81 5.15 4.87
N TYR A 188 -15.65 4.51 5.02
CA TYR A 188 -15.65 3.13 5.48
C TYR A 188 -16.08 3.05 6.95
N ASP A 189 -16.88 2.04 7.29
CA ASP A 189 -17.28 1.71 8.66
C ASP A 189 -16.08 1.02 9.37
N LEU A 190 -15.38 1.78 10.19
CA LEU A 190 -14.18 1.36 10.90
C LEU A 190 -14.46 0.32 11.98
N THR A 191 -15.74 0.14 12.37
CA THR A 191 -16.15 -0.84 13.39
C THR A 191 -16.17 -2.27 12.86
N LYS A 192 -16.06 -2.47 11.55
CA LYS A 192 -16.06 -3.80 10.90
C LYS A 192 -14.81 -4.65 11.15
N GLY A 193 -13.75 -4.06 11.71
CA GLY A 193 -12.53 -4.78 12.08
C GLY A 193 -11.56 -5.08 10.96
N HIS A 194 -11.89 -4.72 9.74
CA HIS A 194 -11.00 -4.75 8.60
C HIS A 194 -10.96 -3.38 7.97
N VAL A 195 -9.81 -2.96 7.48
CA VAL A 195 -9.70 -1.70 6.76
C VAL A 195 -9.32 -1.94 5.31
N LYS A 196 -9.76 -1.03 4.45
CA LYS A 196 -9.69 -1.18 2.99
C LYS A 196 -8.30 -1.50 2.44
N CYS A 197 -7.28 -1.01 3.10
CA CYS A 197 -5.90 -1.01 2.58
C CYS A 197 -4.96 -1.95 3.35
N GLY A 198 -5.49 -2.87 4.14
CA GLY A 198 -4.74 -3.82 4.96
C GLY A 198 -5.00 -3.64 6.45
N ASP A 199 -4.91 -4.74 7.18
CA ASP A 199 -5.33 -4.82 8.60
C ASP A 199 -4.16 -4.64 9.58
N GLN A 200 -2.94 -4.48 9.08
CA GLN A 200 -1.79 -4.26 9.94
C GLN A 200 -1.81 -2.82 10.50
N SER A 201 -1.35 -2.63 11.72
CA SER A 201 -1.24 -1.30 12.32
C SER A 201 -0.46 -0.33 11.43
N THR A 202 0.58 -0.83 10.76
CA THR A 202 1.39 -0.07 9.80
C THR A 202 0.62 0.32 8.55
N ASP A 203 -0.37 -0.46 8.10
CA ASP A 203 -1.21 -0.12 6.96
C ASP A 203 -2.15 1.03 7.31
N ILE A 204 -2.75 0.98 8.51
CA ILE A 204 -3.61 2.04 9.03
C ILE A 204 -2.80 3.34 9.19
N TYR A 205 -1.60 3.25 9.81
CA TYR A 205 -0.68 4.38 9.94
C TYR A 205 -0.37 5.01 8.58
N ARG A 206 -0.03 4.19 7.59
CA ARG A 206 0.30 4.64 6.23
C ARG A 206 -0.86 5.39 5.58
N VAL A 207 -2.10 4.92 5.78
CA VAL A 207 -3.29 5.59 5.23
C VAL A 207 -3.42 7.01 5.77
N PHE A 208 -3.16 7.27 7.04
CA PHE A 208 -3.17 8.64 7.58
C PHE A 208 -2.08 9.49 6.98
N MET A 209 -0.88 8.96 6.84
CA MET A 209 0.26 9.72 6.35
C MET A 209 0.20 9.95 4.83
N ALA A 210 -0.23 8.97 4.06
CA ALA A 210 -0.32 9.05 2.61
C ALA A 210 -1.63 9.66 2.11
N GLY A 211 -2.71 9.54 2.86
CA GLY A 211 -4.07 9.75 2.36
C GLY A 211 -4.50 8.68 1.37
N LEU A 212 -5.71 8.80 0.86
CA LEU A 212 -6.27 7.93 -0.17
C LEU A 212 -6.48 8.73 -1.46
N SER A 213 -5.48 8.77 -2.34
CA SER A 213 -5.53 9.58 -3.56
C SER A 213 -6.75 9.29 -4.42
N GLY A 214 -7.32 10.34 -4.97
CA GLY A 214 -8.57 10.28 -5.74
C GLY A 214 -9.81 10.20 -4.85
N THR A 215 -9.68 10.46 -3.54
CA THR A 215 -10.80 10.53 -2.58
C THR A 215 -10.62 11.73 -1.65
N PRO A 216 -11.69 12.18 -0.95
CA PRO A 216 -11.59 13.24 0.05
C PRO A 216 -10.77 12.90 1.30
N MET A 217 -10.29 11.66 1.48
CA MET A 217 -9.42 11.31 2.61
C MET A 217 -8.02 11.90 2.42
N PRO A 218 -7.66 13.00 3.12
CA PRO A 218 -6.40 13.70 2.88
C PRO A 218 -5.21 12.95 3.50
N ALA A 219 -4.00 13.36 3.12
CA ALA A 219 -2.77 13.02 3.85
C ALA A 219 -2.61 13.96 5.05
N PHE A 220 -2.09 13.43 6.15
CA PHE A 220 -1.81 14.17 7.38
C PHE A 220 -0.30 14.22 7.71
N SER A 221 0.57 13.85 6.76
CA SER A 221 2.04 13.81 6.95
C SER A 221 2.61 15.13 7.46
N ASP A 222 2.03 16.26 7.05
CA ASP A 222 2.53 17.59 7.39
C ASP A 222 1.99 18.13 8.71
N SER A 223 0.97 17.47 9.29
CA SER A 223 0.26 18.00 10.46
C SER A 223 0.17 17.01 11.63
N LEU A 224 0.24 15.71 11.36
CA LEU A 224 0.10 14.65 12.36
C LEU A 224 1.48 14.19 12.83
N SER A 225 1.78 14.32 14.12
CA SER A 225 3.01 13.76 14.67
C SER A 225 2.98 12.24 14.64
N SER A 226 4.16 11.60 14.63
CA SER A 226 4.24 10.13 14.67
C SER A 226 3.58 9.54 15.91
N ALA A 227 3.66 10.22 17.06
CA ALA A 227 3.01 9.77 18.29
C ALA A 227 1.48 9.87 18.18
N ASP A 228 0.95 10.99 17.68
CA ASP A 228 -0.49 11.17 17.47
C ASP A 228 -1.01 10.16 16.42
N ALA A 229 -0.21 9.86 15.38
CA ALA A 229 -0.57 8.88 14.37
C ALA A 229 -0.70 7.47 14.96
N TRP A 230 0.22 7.04 15.83
CA TRP A 230 0.12 5.76 16.51
C TRP A 230 -1.03 5.70 17.50
N ASP A 231 -1.25 6.76 18.28
CA ASP A 231 -2.40 6.86 19.19
C ASP A 231 -3.73 6.76 18.39
N LEU A 232 -3.81 7.41 17.21
CA LEU A 232 -4.96 7.32 16.32
C LEU A 232 -5.14 5.91 15.75
N VAL A 233 -4.07 5.20 15.38
CA VAL A 233 -4.12 3.79 14.97
C VAL A 233 -4.75 2.95 16.08
N HIS A 234 -4.29 3.09 17.32
CA HIS A 234 -4.80 2.35 18.47
C HIS A 234 -6.29 2.64 18.73
N PHE A 235 -6.69 3.90 18.58
CA PHE A 235 -8.11 4.26 18.68
C PHE A 235 -8.95 3.58 17.59
N ILE A 236 -8.53 3.64 16.31
CA ILE A 236 -9.26 2.97 15.20
C ILE A 236 -9.36 1.46 15.45
N GLN A 237 -8.28 0.85 15.92
CA GLN A 237 -8.27 -0.57 16.29
C GLN A 237 -9.26 -0.90 17.42
N SER A 238 -9.42 0.01 18.38
CA SER A 238 -10.35 -0.17 19.51
C SER A 238 -11.83 -0.11 19.10
N LEU A 239 -12.15 0.51 17.98
CA LEU A 239 -13.52 0.60 17.48
C LEU A 239 -14.10 -0.77 17.09
N SER A 240 -13.25 -1.74 16.81
CA SER A 240 -13.69 -3.10 16.46
C SER A 240 -13.42 -4.11 17.58
N PRO A 241 -14.44 -4.81 18.07
CA PRO A 241 -14.29 -5.84 19.12
C PRO A 241 -13.34 -6.99 18.74
N GLY A 242 -13.16 -7.25 17.43
CA GLY A 242 -12.25 -8.29 16.92
C GLY A 242 -10.78 -7.87 16.90
N TYR A 243 -10.51 -6.59 16.81
CA TYR A 243 -9.15 -6.06 16.64
C TYR A 243 -8.32 -6.18 17.93
N ALA A 244 -8.90 -5.80 19.05
CA ALA A 244 -8.24 -5.88 20.36
C ALA A 244 -7.84 -7.33 20.74
N LYS A 245 -8.60 -8.33 20.33
CA LYS A 245 -8.29 -9.75 20.55
C LYS A 245 -7.13 -10.24 19.67
N ASN A 246 -7.01 -9.73 18.44
CA ASN A 246 -5.95 -10.13 17.50
C ASN A 246 -4.60 -9.55 17.89
N VAL A 247 -4.56 -8.32 18.42
CA VAL A 247 -3.32 -7.68 18.90
C VAL A 247 -2.78 -8.41 20.14
N ALA A 248 -3.63 -8.80 21.07
CA ALA A 248 -3.24 -9.58 22.24
C ALA A 248 -2.70 -10.99 21.86
N GLY A 249 -3.24 -11.62 20.81
CA GLY A 249 -2.78 -12.92 20.32
C GLY A 249 -1.44 -12.87 19.55
N THR A 250 -1.13 -11.77 18.87
CA THR A 250 0.13 -11.60 18.12
C THR A 250 1.31 -11.31 19.03
N VAL A 251 1.10 -10.59 20.13
CA VAL A 251 2.16 -10.32 21.14
C VAL A 251 2.52 -11.60 21.90
N ALA A 252 1.54 -12.50 22.11
CA ALA A 252 1.79 -13.78 22.80
C ALA A 252 2.52 -14.82 21.94
N ASN A 253 2.54 -14.69 20.61
CA ASN A 253 3.09 -15.68 19.68
C ASN A 253 4.39 -15.26 18.97
N ASN A 254 5.09 -14.21 19.42
CA ASN A 254 6.42 -13.87 18.94
C ASN A 254 7.50 -14.07 20.04
N PRO A 255 7.95 -15.31 20.30
CA PRO A 255 9.11 -15.55 21.15
C PRO A 255 10.39 -15.50 20.30
N SER A 256 10.69 -14.37 19.68
CA SER A 256 12.02 -14.12 19.12
C SER A 256 12.87 -13.40 20.17
N GLY A 257 13.19 -14.13 21.23
CA GLY A 257 14.39 -13.88 22.00
C GLY A 257 15.57 -14.46 21.22
N ASP A 258 16.35 -13.61 20.60
CA ASP A 258 17.69 -13.94 20.13
C ASP A 258 18.48 -14.60 21.26
N LYS A 259 18.93 -15.82 20.99
CA LYS A 259 20.10 -16.41 21.66
C LYS A 259 21.07 -16.90 20.59
N LYS A 260 22.19 -16.16 20.54
CA LYS A 260 23.50 -16.45 19.96
C LYS A 260 23.69 -16.17 18.50
#